data_d62bb6b777766375e0ff476299020cd2
#
_entry.id   d62bb6b777766375e0ff476299020cd2
#
_cell.length_a   1.000
_cell.length_b   1.000
_cell.length_c   1.000
_cell.angle_alpha   90.00
_cell.angle_beta   90.00
_cell.angle_gamma   90.00
#
_symmetry.space_group_name_H-M   'P 1'
#
loop_
_entity.id
_entity.type
_entity.pdbx_description
1 polymer ?
#
loop_
_entity_poly.entity_id
_entity_poly.type
_entity_poly.pdbx_seq_one_letter_code
_entity_poly.pdbx_strand_id
1 'polypeptide(L)'
;LQPKAPKAGKRILLERIPLIWNRLNFIQKVTARNIFRYKKRLIMTVVGIAGCTGLLLTGFGIKDSVSSLLPNQYEDLYQYDIKLTTDQATLSDETQRLLDDSPEIASVLRLYQTAQDLTGNGHTMSASIVVPEDTGKFPDFVRLRTRIGHKSVEFGADSVIVTEKLASRLGLHIGDDVTIQKPDGTPATLTITGITENYLMHYIYIAPELY
;
A
#
# COMPACT_ATOMS: atom_id res chain seq x y z
N LEU A 1 3.65 -30.13 -65.45
CA LEU A 1 3.18 -29.62 -64.16
C LEU A 1 3.47 -28.13 -64.07
N GLN A 2 2.49 -27.30 -64.43
CA GLN A 2 2.63 -25.83 -64.27
C GLN A 2 2.54 -25.45 -62.79
N PRO A 3 3.44 -24.65 -62.27
CA PRO A 3 3.36 -24.15 -60.89
C PRO A 3 2.09 -23.32 -60.73
N LYS A 4 1.30 -23.63 -59.64
CA LYS A 4 0.11 -22.87 -59.29
C LYS A 4 0.43 -21.40 -59.13
N ALA A 5 -0.31 -20.52 -59.82
CA ALA A 5 -0.17 -19.09 -59.72
C ALA A 5 -0.21 -18.59 -58.26
N PRO A 6 0.66 -17.67 -57.85
CA PRO A 6 0.69 -17.16 -56.49
C PRO A 6 -0.65 -16.50 -56.15
N LYS A 7 -1.28 -16.93 -55.03
CA LYS A 7 -2.54 -16.35 -54.56
C LYS A 7 -2.34 -14.84 -54.26
N ALA A 8 -3.21 -14.01 -54.87
CA ALA A 8 -3.24 -12.58 -54.63
C ALA A 8 -3.31 -12.30 -53.11
N GLY A 9 -2.41 -11.45 -52.60
CA GLY A 9 -2.32 -11.15 -51.15
C GLY A 9 -3.59 -10.47 -50.64
N LYS A 10 -4.12 -10.99 -49.51
CA LYS A 10 -5.26 -10.37 -48.82
C LYS A 10 -4.81 -8.99 -48.24
N ARG A 11 -5.71 -7.99 -48.30
CA ARG A 11 -5.48 -6.66 -47.70
C ARG A 11 -5.14 -6.80 -46.22
N ILE A 12 -4.10 -6.11 -45.77
CA ILE A 12 -3.68 -6.11 -44.38
C ILE A 12 -4.45 -5.05 -43.57
N LEU A 13 -4.53 -5.23 -42.26
CA LEU A 13 -5.26 -4.32 -41.34
C LEU A 13 -4.75 -2.86 -41.44
N LEU A 14 -3.44 -2.66 -41.69
CA LEU A 14 -2.86 -1.31 -41.85
C LEU A 14 -3.39 -0.62 -43.11
N GLU A 15 -3.77 -1.32 -44.16
CA GLU A 15 -4.36 -0.76 -45.36
C GLU A 15 -5.77 -0.19 -45.13
N ARG A 16 -6.42 -0.57 -44.02
CA ARG A 16 -7.75 -0.06 -43.62
C ARG A 16 -7.66 1.31 -42.94
N ILE A 17 -6.47 1.73 -42.54
CA ILE A 17 -6.24 3.03 -41.88
C ILE A 17 -5.56 3.97 -42.91
N PRO A 18 -6.32 4.72 -43.71
CA PRO A 18 -5.77 5.52 -44.81
C PRO A 18 -4.82 6.62 -44.29
N LEU A 19 -5.04 7.13 -43.08
CA LEU A 19 -4.21 8.19 -42.50
C LEU A 19 -2.75 7.74 -42.29
N ILE A 20 -2.51 6.49 -41.93
CA ILE A 20 -1.17 5.92 -41.74
C ILE A 20 -0.63 5.40 -43.07
N TRP A 21 -1.48 4.68 -43.82
CA TRP A 21 -1.06 4.04 -45.07
C TRP A 21 -0.57 5.03 -46.15
N ASN A 22 -1.20 6.21 -46.26
CA ASN A 22 -0.84 7.21 -47.21
C ASN A 22 0.48 7.93 -46.91
N ARG A 23 0.91 7.93 -45.63
CA ARG A 23 2.20 8.52 -45.22
C ARG A 23 3.39 7.56 -45.39
N LEU A 24 3.16 6.28 -45.67
CA LEU A 24 4.22 5.29 -45.80
C LEU A 24 4.83 5.31 -47.20
N ASN A 25 6.17 5.26 -47.29
CA ASN A 25 6.92 5.08 -48.52
C ASN A 25 6.71 3.66 -49.06
N PHE A 26 7.03 3.48 -50.39
CA PHE A 26 6.89 2.18 -51.06
C PHE A 26 7.58 1.03 -50.29
N ILE A 27 8.83 1.23 -49.85
CA ILE A 27 9.60 0.23 -49.09
C ILE A 27 8.86 -0.16 -47.78
N GLN A 28 8.36 0.84 -47.05
CA GLN A 28 7.63 0.62 -45.80
C GLN A 28 6.33 -0.17 -46.03
N LYS A 29 5.62 0.12 -47.13
CA LYS A 29 4.40 -0.63 -47.55
C LYS A 29 4.71 -2.09 -47.85
N VAL A 30 5.82 -2.35 -48.56
CA VAL A 30 6.26 -3.73 -48.91
C VAL A 30 6.69 -4.46 -47.61
N THR A 31 7.44 -3.81 -46.73
CA THR A 31 7.87 -4.37 -45.45
C THR A 31 6.67 -4.70 -44.59
N ALA A 32 5.71 -3.80 -44.46
CA ALA A 32 4.47 -4.05 -43.71
C ALA A 32 3.70 -5.28 -44.26
N ARG A 33 3.55 -5.35 -45.59
CA ARG A 33 2.92 -6.51 -46.23
C ARG A 33 3.65 -7.83 -45.95
N ASN A 34 4.97 -7.82 -45.98
CA ASN A 34 5.77 -9.02 -45.68
C ASN A 34 5.66 -9.43 -44.19
N ILE A 35 5.70 -8.49 -43.26
CA ILE A 35 5.52 -8.77 -41.83
C ILE A 35 4.16 -9.40 -41.59
N PHE A 36 3.09 -8.83 -42.13
CA PHE A 36 1.74 -9.36 -41.93
C PHE A 36 1.45 -10.66 -42.71
N ARG A 37 2.26 -10.96 -43.74
CA ARG A 37 2.17 -12.26 -44.45
C ARG A 37 2.58 -13.42 -43.56
N TYR A 38 3.59 -13.22 -42.67
CA TYR A 38 4.12 -14.25 -41.77
C TYR A 38 3.65 -14.04 -40.32
N LYS A 39 2.35 -13.87 -40.15
CA LYS A 39 1.72 -13.54 -38.85
C LYS A 39 2.18 -14.43 -37.67
N LYS A 40 2.31 -15.74 -37.87
CA LYS A 40 2.74 -16.69 -36.85
C LYS A 40 4.16 -16.32 -36.35
N ARG A 41 5.07 -16.04 -37.26
CA ARG A 41 6.45 -15.68 -36.93
C ARG A 41 6.52 -14.32 -36.21
N LEU A 42 5.75 -13.34 -36.70
CA LEU A 42 5.63 -12.04 -36.05
C LEU A 42 5.11 -12.19 -34.62
N ILE A 43 4.01 -12.91 -34.42
CA ILE A 43 3.41 -13.12 -33.09
C ILE A 43 4.40 -13.81 -32.15
N MET A 44 5.07 -14.88 -32.61
CA MET A 44 6.07 -15.55 -31.78
C MET A 44 7.21 -14.63 -31.35
N THR A 45 7.71 -13.80 -32.27
CA THR A 45 8.78 -12.85 -31.94
C THR A 45 8.29 -11.78 -30.97
N VAL A 46 7.11 -11.19 -31.21
CA VAL A 46 6.53 -10.17 -30.33
C VAL A 46 6.24 -10.73 -28.94
N VAL A 47 5.63 -11.91 -28.85
CA VAL A 47 5.33 -12.58 -27.57
C VAL A 47 6.62 -12.93 -26.83
N GLY A 48 7.64 -13.43 -27.53
CA GLY A 48 8.94 -13.72 -26.91
C GLY A 48 9.61 -12.48 -26.32
N ILE A 49 9.72 -11.41 -27.10
CA ILE A 49 10.35 -10.16 -26.61
C ILE A 49 9.50 -9.54 -25.50
N ALA A 50 8.18 -9.44 -25.70
CA ALA A 50 7.28 -8.86 -24.71
C ALA A 50 7.28 -9.68 -23.39
N GLY A 51 7.33 -11.02 -23.49
CA GLY A 51 7.42 -11.90 -22.33
C GLY A 51 8.71 -11.70 -21.55
N CYS A 52 9.86 -11.71 -22.21
CA CYS A 52 11.14 -11.46 -21.53
C CYS A 52 11.20 -10.08 -20.92
N THR A 53 10.78 -9.04 -21.64
CA THR A 53 10.77 -7.66 -21.12
C THR A 53 9.79 -7.52 -19.95
N GLY A 54 8.62 -8.15 -20.05
CA GLY A 54 7.61 -8.17 -18.98
C GLY A 54 8.13 -8.84 -17.71
N LEU A 55 8.83 -9.97 -17.82
CA LEU A 55 9.45 -10.65 -16.68
C LEU A 55 10.52 -9.79 -16.02
N LEU A 56 11.39 -9.16 -16.80
CA LEU A 56 12.41 -8.25 -16.27
C LEU A 56 11.78 -7.06 -15.54
N LEU A 57 10.80 -6.40 -16.17
CA LEU A 57 10.08 -5.28 -15.57
C LEU A 57 9.37 -5.66 -14.27
N THR A 58 8.72 -6.83 -14.26
CA THR A 58 8.08 -7.37 -13.05
C THR A 58 9.09 -7.66 -11.95
N GLY A 59 10.21 -8.29 -12.28
CA GLY A 59 11.28 -8.59 -11.32
C GLY A 59 11.86 -7.33 -10.68
N PHE A 60 12.21 -6.32 -11.48
CA PHE A 60 12.70 -5.03 -10.97
C PHE A 60 11.62 -4.27 -10.20
N GLY A 61 10.37 -4.29 -10.66
CA GLY A 61 9.26 -3.64 -9.97
C GLY A 61 8.99 -4.25 -8.58
N ILE A 62 9.01 -5.57 -8.46
CA ILE A 62 8.89 -6.25 -7.17
C ILE A 62 10.07 -5.91 -6.25
N LYS A 63 11.30 -5.98 -6.78
CA LYS A 63 12.49 -5.61 -6.02
C LYS A 63 12.39 -4.18 -5.48
N ASP A 64 12.04 -3.23 -6.31
CA ASP A 64 11.92 -1.81 -5.94
C ASP A 64 10.82 -1.61 -4.90
N SER A 65 9.65 -2.21 -5.11
CA SER A 65 8.53 -2.16 -4.16
C SER A 65 8.90 -2.72 -2.78
N VAL A 66 9.58 -3.87 -2.73
CA VAL A 66 9.99 -4.48 -1.46
C VAL A 66 11.08 -3.66 -0.78
N SER A 67 12.05 -3.15 -1.54
CA SER A 67 13.15 -2.34 -1.00
C SER A 67 12.69 -1.01 -0.41
N SER A 68 11.58 -0.45 -0.88
CA SER A 68 11.02 0.80 -0.37
C SER A 68 10.13 0.62 0.87
N LEU A 69 9.68 -0.60 1.19
CA LEU A 69 8.77 -0.83 2.33
C LEU A 69 9.40 -0.45 3.67
N LEU A 70 10.63 -0.93 3.94
CA LEU A 70 11.30 -0.70 5.22
C LEU A 70 11.65 0.78 5.44
N PRO A 71 12.29 1.49 4.49
CA PRO A 71 12.53 2.93 4.65
C PRO A 71 11.24 3.71 4.85
N ASN A 72 10.21 3.48 4.03
CA ASN A 72 8.95 4.19 4.17
C ASN A 72 8.27 3.96 5.53
N GLN A 73 8.36 2.75 6.08
CA GLN A 73 7.76 2.44 7.38
C GLN A 73 8.59 2.96 8.55
N TYR A 74 9.90 2.70 8.56
CA TYR A 74 10.75 2.89 9.73
C TYR A 74 11.59 4.18 9.70
N GLU A 75 11.72 4.84 8.56
CA GLU A 75 12.41 6.14 8.45
C GLU A 75 11.43 7.29 8.24
N ASP A 76 10.33 7.03 7.49
CA ASP A 76 9.35 8.06 7.15
C ASP A 76 8.19 8.15 8.15
N LEU A 77 7.58 7.01 8.52
CA LEU A 77 6.39 7.01 9.38
C LEU A 77 6.71 6.89 10.85
N TYR A 78 7.63 5.99 11.23
CA TYR A 78 8.04 5.83 12.62
C TYR A 78 9.22 6.74 12.92
N GLN A 79 9.07 7.59 13.95
CA GLN A 79 10.06 8.59 14.35
C GLN A 79 10.75 8.20 15.67
N TYR A 80 10.53 6.97 16.15
CA TYR A 80 11.17 6.46 17.36
C TYR A 80 12.29 5.48 17.02
N ASP A 81 13.34 5.49 17.84
CA ASP A 81 14.51 4.63 17.66
C ASP A 81 14.31 3.24 18.30
N ILE A 82 13.61 3.19 19.44
CA ILE A 82 13.45 1.96 20.23
C ILE A 82 12.00 1.79 20.64
N LYS A 83 11.49 0.57 20.49
CA LYS A 83 10.21 0.14 21.03
C LYS A 83 10.43 -1.00 22.02
N LEU A 84 10.04 -0.77 23.27
CA LEU A 84 10.02 -1.79 24.31
C LEU A 84 8.60 -2.34 24.46
N THR A 85 8.47 -3.64 24.59
CA THR A 85 7.18 -4.31 24.85
C THR A 85 7.25 -5.07 26.16
N THR A 86 6.27 -4.90 27.01
CA THR A 86 6.14 -5.61 28.27
C THR A 86 4.71 -6.12 28.44
N ASP A 87 4.55 -7.26 29.08
CA ASP A 87 3.24 -7.81 29.44
C ASP A 87 2.77 -7.29 30.82
N GLN A 88 3.58 -6.46 31.47
CA GLN A 88 3.26 -5.88 32.77
C GLN A 88 2.55 -4.53 32.58
N ALA A 89 1.48 -4.32 33.33
CA ALA A 89 0.73 -3.06 33.30
C ALA A 89 1.54 -1.88 33.83
N THR A 90 2.53 -2.12 34.68
CA THR A 90 3.44 -1.11 35.27
C THR A 90 4.89 -1.56 35.10
N LEU A 91 5.75 -0.63 34.71
CA LEU A 91 7.18 -0.85 34.69
C LEU A 91 7.74 -0.92 36.12
N SER A 92 8.85 -1.64 36.32
CA SER A 92 9.57 -1.58 37.59
C SER A 92 10.10 -0.17 37.85
N ASP A 93 10.23 0.22 39.12
CA ASP A 93 10.78 1.54 39.51
C ASP A 93 12.17 1.80 38.93
N GLU A 94 12.98 0.74 38.78
CA GLU A 94 14.31 0.83 38.18
C GLU A 94 14.22 1.14 36.68
N THR A 95 13.36 0.45 35.96
CA THR A 95 13.16 0.72 34.51
C THR A 95 12.58 2.11 34.30
N GLN A 96 11.65 2.52 35.15
CA GLN A 96 11.06 3.86 35.11
C GLN A 96 12.14 4.94 35.27
N ARG A 97 13.01 4.81 36.28
CA ARG A 97 14.11 5.76 36.51
C ARG A 97 15.10 5.78 35.34
N LEU A 98 15.44 4.64 34.78
CA LEU A 98 16.31 4.57 33.59
C LEU A 98 15.72 5.32 32.40
N LEU A 99 14.41 5.23 32.20
CA LEU A 99 13.73 5.94 31.11
C LEU A 99 13.62 7.46 31.35
N ASP A 100 13.39 7.86 32.62
CA ASP A 100 13.13 9.24 32.98
C ASP A 100 14.43 10.04 33.24
N ASP A 101 15.49 9.39 33.76
CA ASP A 101 16.73 10.06 34.18
C ASP A 101 17.89 9.91 33.19
N SER A 102 17.76 9.09 32.14
CA SER A 102 18.85 8.88 31.18
C SER A 102 19.02 10.08 30.24
N PRO A 103 20.20 10.71 30.19
CA PRO A 103 20.47 11.83 29.29
C PRO A 103 20.48 11.43 27.80
N GLU A 104 20.51 10.14 27.50
CA GLU A 104 20.51 9.61 26.13
C GLU A 104 19.08 9.44 25.57
N ILE A 105 18.06 9.54 26.43
CA ILE A 105 16.65 9.37 26.05
C ILE A 105 16.01 10.77 25.92
N ALA A 106 15.75 11.16 24.70
CA ALA A 106 15.18 12.47 24.39
C ALA A 106 13.68 12.57 24.78
N SER A 107 12.91 11.50 24.57
CA SER A 107 11.48 11.45 24.87
C SER A 107 10.99 10.02 24.99
N VAL A 108 9.98 9.80 25.83
CA VAL A 108 9.30 8.51 26.02
C VAL A 108 7.81 8.70 25.83
N LEU A 109 7.19 7.79 25.07
CA LEU A 109 5.75 7.68 24.95
C LEU A 109 5.31 6.29 25.37
N ARG A 110 4.42 6.22 26.34
CA ARG A 110 3.75 4.96 26.71
C ARG A 110 2.51 4.78 25.86
N LEU A 111 2.26 3.55 25.48
CA LEU A 111 1.04 3.19 24.75
C LEU A 111 0.57 1.79 25.15
N TYR A 112 -0.71 1.59 25.08
CA TYR A 112 -1.30 0.26 25.14
C TYR A 112 -1.42 -0.29 23.72
N GLN A 113 -1.01 -1.54 23.50
CA GLN A 113 -1.14 -2.20 22.21
C GLN A 113 -1.66 -3.62 22.38
N THR A 114 -2.70 -3.96 21.64
CA THR A 114 -3.25 -5.32 21.60
C THR A 114 -3.71 -5.65 20.18
N ALA A 115 -3.70 -6.94 19.84
CA ALA A 115 -4.24 -7.41 18.57
C ALA A 115 -5.66 -7.94 18.79
N GLN A 116 -6.60 -7.49 17.98
CA GLN A 116 -8.00 -7.94 18.03
C GLN A 116 -8.60 -7.99 16.62
N ASP A 117 -9.72 -8.68 16.54
CA ASP A 117 -10.57 -8.65 15.36
C ASP A 117 -11.48 -7.44 15.40
N LEU A 118 -11.38 -6.63 14.34
CA LEU A 118 -12.22 -5.45 14.12
C LEU A 118 -13.31 -5.80 13.11
N THR A 119 -14.52 -5.34 13.39
CA THR A 119 -15.66 -5.56 12.49
C THR A 119 -16.18 -4.24 11.95
N GLY A 120 -16.34 -4.15 10.63
CA GLY A 120 -16.91 -2.99 9.94
C GLY A 120 -17.55 -3.41 8.63
N ASN A 121 -18.68 -2.84 8.28
CA ASN A 121 -19.43 -3.13 7.04
C ASN A 121 -19.66 -4.63 6.78
N GLY A 122 -19.86 -5.43 7.84
CA GLY A 122 -20.06 -6.88 7.73
C GLY A 122 -18.78 -7.69 7.45
N HIS A 123 -17.62 -7.07 7.45
CA HIS A 123 -16.32 -7.72 7.32
C HIS A 123 -15.56 -7.69 8.64
N THR A 124 -14.78 -8.73 8.89
CA THR A 124 -13.94 -8.82 10.09
C THR A 124 -12.49 -8.99 9.68
N MET A 125 -11.58 -8.27 10.34
CA MET A 125 -10.15 -8.35 10.08
C MET A 125 -9.35 -8.11 11.36
N SER A 126 -8.28 -8.87 11.54
CA SER A 126 -7.38 -8.67 12.67
C SER A 126 -6.49 -7.45 12.44
N ALA A 127 -6.39 -6.61 13.47
CA ALA A 127 -5.52 -5.44 13.49
C ALA A 127 -5.00 -5.16 14.90
N SER A 128 -3.91 -4.42 14.99
CA SER A 128 -3.38 -3.92 16.26
C SER A 128 -4.09 -2.63 16.65
N ILE A 129 -4.74 -2.64 17.80
CA ILE A 129 -5.22 -1.43 18.47
C ILE A 129 -4.01 -0.78 19.16
N VAL A 130 -3.84 0.51 18.97
CA VAL A 130 -2.80 1.32 19.60
C VAL A 130 -3.47 2.51 20.27
N VAL A 131 -3.28 2.61 21.59
CA VAL A 131 -3.83 3.68 22.41
C VAL A 131 -2.66 4.37 23.11
N PRO A 132 -2.21 5.55 22.66
CA PRO A 132 -1.14 6.29 23.32
C PRO A 132 -1.64 6.92 24.63
N GLU A 133 -0.78 7.04 25.61
CA GLU A 133 -1.07 7.74 26.88
C GLU A 133 -1.27 9.25 26.66
N ASP A 134 -0.54 9.81 25.69
CA ASP A 134 -0.56 11.25 25.40
C ASP A 134 -0.79 11.46 23.88
N THR A 135 -1.97 11.99 23.56
CA THR A 135 -2.37 12.29 22.17
C THR A 135 -1.52 13.41 21.55
N GLY A 136 -1.06 14.35 22.36
CA GLY A 136 -0.25 15.49 21.90
C GLY A 136 1.17 15.08 21.51
N LYS A 137 1.75 14.09 22.19
CA LYS A 137 3.09 13.56 21.90
C LYS A 137 3.10 12.51 20.81
N PHE A 138 1.97 11.83 20.56
CA PHE A 138 1.91 10.72 19.61
C PHE A 138 2.42 11.06 18.21
N PRO A 139 2.11 12.23 17.61
CA PRO A 139 2.62 12.62 16.30
C PRO A 139 4.15 12.77 16.20
N ASP A 140 4.84 12.97 17.32
CA ASP A 140 6.31 13.03 17.36
C ASP A 140 6.95 11.64 17.20
N PHE A 141 6.19 10.58 17.54
CA PHE A 141 6.64 9.18 17.43
C PHE A 141 6.12 8.45 16.20
N VAL A 142 4.92 8.82 15.74
CA VAL A 142 4.29 8.20 14.56
C VAL A 142 3.69 9.28 13.68
N ARG A 143 4.27 9.45 12.50
CA ARG A 143 3.79 10.42 11.52
C ARG A 143 2.54 9.88 10.83
N LEU A 144 1.40 10.45 11.16
CA LEU A 144 0.12 10.14 10.53
C LEU A 144 -0.08 11.05 9.32
N ARG A 145 -0.16 10.48 8.13
CA ARG A 145 -0.36 11.23 6.89
C ARG A 145 -1.10 10.41 5.84
N THR A 146 -1.66 11.07 4.85
CA THR A 146 -2.27 10.39 3.70
C THR A 146 -1.19 9.95 2.71
N ARG A 147 -1.37 8.79 2.04
CA ARG A 147 -0.44 8.30 1.02
C ARG A 147 -0.30 9.26 -0.16
N ILE A 148 -1.41 9.82 -0.64
CA ILE A 148 -1.41 10.75 -1.77
C ILE A 148 -1.40 12.18 -1.23
N GLY A 149 -0.36 12.91 -1.59
CA GLY A 149 -0.17 14.31 -1.19
C GLY A 149 0.43 14.50 0.19
N HIS A 150 0.69 13.43 0.96
CA HIS A 150 1.36 13.42 2.26
C HIS A 150 0.79 14.46 3.26
N LYS A 151 -0.54 14.66 3.21
CA LYS A 151 -1.22 15.57 4.12
C LYS A 151 -1.24 14.97 5.52
N SER A 152 -0.88 15.76 6.52
CA SER A 152 -0.96 15.36 7.92
C SER A 152 -2.38 14.98 8.30
N VAL A 153 -2.52 13.91 9.08
CA VAL A 153 -3.77 13.49 9.73
C VAL A 153 -3.61 13.81 11.20
N GLU A 154 -4.44 14.73 11.69
CA GLU A 154 -4.38 15.18 13.09
C GLU A 154 -4.84 14.06 14.03
N PHE A 155 -4.16 13.95 15.19
CA PHE A 155 -4.51 13.00 16.23
C PHE A 155 -4.81 13.78 17.52
N GLY A 156 -6.06 13.75 17.95
CA GLY A 156 -6.57 14.45 19.13
C GLY A 156 -7.47 13.55 19.99
N ALA A 157 -8.14 14.12 20.98
CA ALA A 157 -8.93 13.42 21.99
C ALA A 157 -10.10 12.57 21.43
N ASP A 158 -10.64 12.93 20.27
CA ASP A 158 -11.75 12.22 19.63
C ASP A 158 -11.30 11.41 18.41
N SER A 159 -10.00 11.14 18.28
CA SER A 159 -9.46 10.53 17.07
C SER A 159 -9.56 9.00 17.09
N VAL A 160 -10.07 8.47 15.97
CA VAL A 160 -10.04 7.07 15.59
C VAL A 160 -9.48 6.98 14.18
N ILE A 161 -8.21 6.62 14.06
CA ILE A 161 -7.51 6.62 12.78
C ILE A 161 -7.15 5.19 12.40
N VAL A 162 -7.56 4.77 11.20
CA VAL A 162 -7.27 3.43 10.66
C VAL A 162 -6.24 3.50 9.54
N THR A 163 -5.47 2.43 9.40
CA THR A 163 -4.54 2.33 8.27
C THR A 163 -5.29 2.07 6.96
N GLU A 164 -4.79 2.66 5.87
CA GLU A 164 -5.43 2.63 4.53
C GLU A 164 -5.78 1.22 4.07
N LYS A 165 -4.89 0.25 4.29
CA LYS A 165 -5.14 -1.13 3.89
C LYS A 165 -6.25 -1.79 4.71
N LEU A 166 -6.32 -1.50 6.01
CA LEU A 166 -7.38 -1.96 6.89
C LEU A 166 -8.73 -1.36 6.44
N ALA A 167 -8.78 -0.05 6.24
CA ALA A 167 -9.98 0.64 5.73
C ALA A 167 -10.45 0.04 4.40
N SER A 168 -9.54 -0.14 3.44
CA SER A 168 -9.86 -0.73 2.14
C SER A 168 -10.38 -2.17 2.23
N ARG A 169 -9.86 -2.98 3.16
CA ARG A 169 -10.28 -4.39 3.33
C ARG A 169 -11.63 -4.53 4.01
N LEU A 170 -11.94 -3.64 4.95
CA LEU A 170 -13.22 -3.58 5.63
C LEU A 170 -14.27 -2.73 4.87
N GLY A 171 -13.87 -2.06 3.77
CA GLY A 171 -14.73 -1.16 3.02
C GLY A 171 -15.13 0.09 3.80
N LEU A 172 -14.24 0.59 4.67
CA LEU A 172 -14.49 1.70 5.58
C LEU A 172 -13.99 3.03 5.01
N HIS A 173 -14.73 4.09 5.31
CA HIS A 173 -14.41 5.47 4.99
C HIS A 173 -14.42 6.33 6.26
N ILE A 174 -13.96 7.56 6.16
CA ILE A 174 -14.08 8.53 7.25
C ILE A 174 -15.58 8.79 7.48
N GLY A 175 -16.01 8.68 8.75
CA GLY A 175 -17.40 8.78 9.16
C GLY A 175 -18.14 7.44 9.31
N ASP A 176 -17.52 6.32 8.86
CA ASP A 176 -18.07 4.98 9.08
C ASP A 176 -17.73 4.47 10.48
N ASP A 177 -18.50 3.50 10.93
CA ASP A 177 -18.35 2.89 12.25
C ASP A 177 -17.54 1.59 12.18
N VAL A 178 -16.68 1.40 13.17
CA VAL A 178 -15.93 0.16 13.42
C VAL A 178 -16.20 -0.35 14.83
N THR A 179 -16.44 -1.65 14.96
CA THR A 179 -16.63 -2.30 16.26
C THR A 179 -15.34 -2.95 16.72
N ILE A 180 -14.96 -2.63 17.96
CA ILE A 180 -13.83 -3.19 18.70
C ILE A 180 -14.34 -3.89 19.98
N GLN A 181 -13.47 -4.64 20.65
CA GLN A 181 -13.72 -5.09 22.01
C GLN A 181 -12.84 -4.31 23.00
N LYS A 182 -13.47 -3.74 24.03
CA LYS A 182 -12.74 -3.09 25.14
C LYS A 182 -12.00 -4.10 26.00
N PRO A 183 -11.05 -3.68 26.85
CA PRO A 183 -10.32 -4.57 27.74
C PRO A 183 -11.22 -5.41 28.67
N ASP A 184 -12.41 -4.91 29.01
CA ASP A 184 -13.42 -5.61 29.80
C ASP A 184 -14.25 -6.63 28.98
N GLY A 185 -13.97 -6.76 27.67
CA GLY A 185 -14.67 -7.65 26.73
C GLY A 185 -15.99 -7.09 26.20
N THR A 186 -16.35 -5.85 26.52
CA THR A 186 -17.56 -5.21 25.98
C THR A 186 -17.32 -4.68 24.55
N PRO A 187 -18.26 -4.88 23.62
CA PRO A 187 -18.14 -4.29 22.29
C PRO A 187 -18.33 -2.76 22.36
N ALA A 188 -17.48 -2.05 21.66
CA ALA A 188 -17.60 -0.60 21.47
C ALA A 188 -17.61 -0.27 19.98
N THR A 189 -18.49 0.61 19.61
CA THR A 189 -18.57 1.15 18.24
C THR A 189 -17.93 2.51 18.22
N LEU A 190 -16.96 2.69 17.34
CA LEU A 190 -16.18 3.93 17.19
C LEU A 190 -16.30 4.43 15.76
N THR A 191 -16.48 5.74 15.60
CA THR A 191 -16.54 6.37 14.28
C THR A 191 -15.16 6.76 13.80
N ILE A 192 -14.79 6.37 12.58
CA ILE A 192 -13.49 6.65 11.98
C ILE A 192 -13.36 8.14 11.67
N THR A 193 -12.36 8.79 12.23
CA THR A 193 -12.07 10.22 12.01
C THR A 193 -10.99 10.45 10.96
N GLY A 194 -10.14 9.44 10.68
CA GLY A 194 -9.05 9.57 9.73
C GLY A 194 -8.55 8.24 9.17
N ILE A 195 -7.90 8.33 8.01
CA ILE A 195 -7.23 7.20 7.36
C ILE A 195 -5.80 7.62 7.09
N THR A 196 -4.83 6.79 7.53
CA THR A 196 -3.40 7.06 7.40
C THR A 196 -2.71 6.01 6.54
N GLU A 197 -1.64 6.41 5.85
CA GLU A 197 -0.79 5.45 5.15
C GLU A 197 -0.06 4.54 6.14
N ASN A 198 0.17 3.31 5.73
CA ASN A 198 0.98 2.34 6.44
C ASN A 198 1.39 1.22 5.48
N TYR A 199 2.58 0.67 5.66
CA TYR A 199 3.14 -0.33 4.76
C TYR A 199 3.15 -1.73 5.35
N LEU A 200 3.31 -1.85 6.66
CA LEU A 200 3.41 -3.11 7.37
C LEU A 200 2.33 -3.22 8.44
N MET A 201 1.69 -4.39 8.53
CA MET A 201 0.64 -4.68 9.49
C MET A 201 -0.62 -3.81 9.29
N HIS A 202 -1.60 -3.98 10.16
CA HIS A 202 -2.83 -3.22 10.20
C HIS A 202 -3.00 -2.62 11.57
N TYR A 203 -3.23 -1.31 11.64
CA TYR A 203 -3.39 -0.59 12.89
C TYR A 203 -4.67 0.21 12.92
N ILE A 204 -5.20 0.36 14.13
CA ILE A 204 -6.16 1.38 14.49
C ILE A 204 -5.58 2.15 15.67
N TYR A 205 -5.45 3.45 15.53
CA TYR A 205 -5.01 4.38 16.56
C TYR A 205 -6.23 5.03 17.18
N ILE A 206 -6.39 4.90 18.48
CA ILE A 206 -7.58 5.34 19.23
C ILE A 206 -7.10 6.27 20.33
N ALA A 207 -7.77 7.42 20.47
CA ALA A 207 -7.53 8.32 21.60
C ALA A 207 -7.90 7.64 22.92
N PRO A 208 -7.12 7.84 24.00
CA PRO A 208 -7.35 7.16 25.29
C PRO A 208 -8.73 7.45 25.89
N GLU A 209 -9.33 8.59 25.58
CA GLU A 209 -10.66 8.97 26.06
C GLU A 209 -11.78 8.08 25.48
N LEU A 210 -11.53 7.42 24.36
CA LEU A 210 -12.52 6.58 23.66
C LEU A 210 -12.37 5.09 23.97
N TYR A 211 -11.21 4.67 24.50
CA TYR A 211 -10.87 3.28 24.76
C TYR A 211 -11.01 2.93 26.23
#